data_8fe5d9557220b7bc7339e53c5525c0af
#
_entry.id   8fe5d9557220b7bc7339e53c5525c0af
#
_cell.length_a   1.000
_cell.length_b   1.000
_cell.length_c   1.000
_cell.angle_alpha   90.00
_cell.angle_beta   90.00
_cell.angle_gamma   90.00
#
_symmetry.space_group_name_H-M   'P 1'
#
loop_
_entity.id
_entity.type
_entity.pdbx_description
1 polymer ?
#
loop_
_entity_poly.entity_id
_entity_poly.type
_entity_poly.pdbx_seq_one_letter_code
_entity_poly.pdbx_strand_id
1 'polypeptide(L)'
;MFIAQVLHESGEFKWLAELGSNAYLSKYDTGRLALRLGNTPEADGDGQLYKGRGLIQITGRYNYQQCGHALQLNLLKNPHLLETPRHAVASASWFWKSNNLNRWADVGAITACTKAINGGLNGIDDRKQYWALTKLMFGIA
;
A
#
# COMPACT_ATOMS: atom_id res chain seq x y z
N MET A 1 -6.82 14.24 2.32
CA MET A 1 -5.74 13.69 1.44
C MET A 1 -5.63 12.17 1.52
N PHE A 2 -5.67 11.53 2.70
CA PHE A 2 -5.60 10.06 2.84
C PHE A 2 -6.57 9.32 1.90
N ILE A 3 -7.86 9.65 1.97
CA ILE A 3 -8.89 9.02 1.12
C ILE A 3 -8.58 9.17 -0.37
N ALA A 4 -8.11 10.34 -0.81
CA ALA A 4 -7.77 10.58 -2.20
C ALA A 4 -6.64 9.65 -2.70
N GLN A 5 -5.62 9.44 -1.87
CA GLN A 5 -4.53 8.51 -2.18
C GLN A 5 -5.05 7.07 -2.23
N VAL A 6 -5.84 6.67 -1.24
CA VAL A 6 -6.42 5.32 -1.15
C VAL A 6 -7.34 5.02 -2.34
N LEU A 7 -8.18 5.96 -2.75
CA LEU A 7 -9.05 5.80 -3.94
C LEU A 7 -8.24 5.47 -5.19
N HIS A 8 -7.15 6.19 -5.41
CA HIS A 8 -6.28 5.91 -6.55
C HIS A 8 -5.58 4.54 -6.43
N GLU A 9 -4.93 4.27 -5.28
CA GLU A 9 -4.14 3.05 -5.07
C GLU A 9 -4.98 1.76 -5.15
N SER A 10 -6.24 1.83 -4.73
CA SER A 10 -7.15 0.68 -4.70
C SER A 10 -8.13 0.61 -5.88
N GLY A 11 -8.04 1.54 -6.84
CA GLY A 11 -9.03 1.66 -7.90
C GLY A 11 -10.45 1.82 -7.36
N GLU A 12 -10.67 2.84 -6.52
CA GLU A 12 -11.95 3.12 -5.87
C GLU A 12 -12.44 1.96 -4.96
N PHE A 13 -11.53 1.40 -4.16
CA PHE A 13 -11.77 0.27 -3.25
C PHE A 13 -12.07 -1.07 -3.95
N LYS A 14 -11.85 -1.19 -5.25
CA LYS A 14 -12.13 -2.42 -6.00
C LYS A 14 -11.05 -3.49 -5.80
N TRP A 15 -9.80 -3.05 -5.64
CA TRP A 15 -8.65 -3.94 -5.65
C TRP A 15 -7.95 -3.94 -4.29
N LEU A 16 -8.05 -5.06 -3.59
CA LEU A 16 -7.41 -5.28 -2.29
C LEU A 16 -6.19 -6.20 -2.39
N ALA A 17 -5.87 -6.69 -3.58
CA ALA A 17 -4.69 -7.49 -3.85
C ALA A 17 -4.15 -7.20 -5.25
N GLU A 18 -2.82 -7.24 -5.36
CA GLU A 18 -2.14 -7.10 -6.65
C GLU A 18 -2.57 -8.19 -7.61
N LEU A 19 -2.96 -7.76 -8.82
CA LEU A 19 -3.30 -8.64 -9.91
C LEU A 19 -2.03 -9.00 -10.69
N GLY A 20 -1.76 -10.28 -10.83
CA GLY A 20 -0.61 -10.75 -11.59
C GLY A 20 -0.55 -12.26 -11.67
N SER A 21 -0.02 -12.76 -12.78
CA SER A 21 0.29 -14.19 -12.91
C SER A 21 1.43 -14.57 -11.95
N ASN A 22 1.57 -15.85 -11.65
CA ASN A 22 2.71 -16.33 -10.87
C ASN A 22 4.05 -15.97 -11.53
N ALA A 23 4.12 -16.00 -12.85
CA ALA A 23 5.31 -15.57 -13.60
C ALA A 23 5.64 -14.09 -13.40
N TYR A 24 4.63 -13.21 -13.34
CA TYR A 24 4.82 -11.80 -13.03
C TYR A 24 5.27 -11.59 -11.59
N LEU A 25 4.67 -12.28 -10.63
CA LEU A 25 4.95 -12.15 -9.20
C LEU A 25 6.31 -12.76 -8.81
N SER A 26 6.86 -13.67 -9.64
CA SER A 26 8.19 -14.26 -9.41
C SER A 26 9.32 -13.22 -9.41
N LYS A 27 9.10 -12.03 -9.96
CA LYS A 27 10.04 -10.89 -9.85
C LYS A 27 10.33 -10.47 -8.39
N TYR A 28 9.38 -10.76 -7.48
CA TYR A 28 9.53 -10.49 -6.05
C TYR A 28 10.17 -11.64 -5.28
N ASP A 29 10.34 -12.79 -5.93
CA ASP A 29 10.77 -14.03 -5.30
C ASP A 29 12.29 -14.18 -5.29
N THR A 30 12.98 -13.57 -6.24
CA THR A 30 14.42 -13.74 -6.41
C THR A 30 15.15 -12.41 -6.64
N GLY A 31 16.47 -12.44 -6.49
CA GLY A 31 17.35 -11.33 -6.84
C GLY A 31 17.24 -10.12 -5.91
N ARG A 32 17.65 -8.96 -6.42
CA ARG A 32 17.74 -7.74 -5.60
C ARG A 32 16.38 -7.25 -5.09
N LEU A 33 15.32 -7.49 -5.84
CA LEU A 33 14.00 -7.04 -5.44
C LEU A 33 13.45 -7.87 -4.27
N ALA A 34 13.67 -9.18 -4.28
CA ALA A 34 13.36 -10.05 -3.16
C ALA A 34 14.06 -9.56 -1.88
N LEU A 35 15.37 -9.34 -1.94
CA LEU A 35 16.15 -8.83 -0.81
C LEU A 35 15.64 -7.49 -0.28
N ARG A 36 15.27 -6.55 -1.16
CA ARG A 36 14.69 -5.25 -0.76
C ARG A 36 13.36 -5.39 -0.03
N LEU A 37 12.58 -6.40 -0.38
CA LEU A 37 11.27 -6.70 0.21
C LEU A 37 11.37 -7.59 1.45
N GLY A 38 12.58 -8.05 1.79
CA GLY A 38 12.82 -8.98 2.88
C GLY A 38 12.28 -10.39 2.64
N ASN A 39 12.03 -10.71 1.37
CA ASN A 39 11.77 -12.08 0.91
C ASN A 39 13.08 -12.86 0.87
N THR A 40 13.02 -14.17 0.94
CA THR A 40 14.20 -14.98 0.70
C THR A 40 14.65 -14.86 -0.76
N PRO A 41 15.94 -14.96 -1.09
CA PRO A 41 16.39 -14.84 -2.48
C PRO A 41 16.20 -16.11 -3.30
N GLU A 42 15.75 -17.17 -2.69
CA GLU A 42 15.44 -18.47 -3.29
C GLU A 42 14.06 -18.43 -3.98
N ALA A 43 13.87 -19.20 -5.02
CA ALA A 43 12.58 -19.34 -5.70
C ALA A 43 11.65 -20.28 -4.89
N ASP A 44 11.17 -19.77 -3.75
CA ASP A 44 10.39 -20.55 -2.78
C ASP A 44 8.91 -20.10 -2.66
N GLY A 45 8.50 -19.11 -3.45
CA GLY A 45 7.13 -18.62 -3.52
C GLY A 45 6.83 -17.41 -2.62
N ASP A 46 7.82 -16.84 -1.95
CA ASP A 46 7.66 -15.64 -1.13
C ASP A 46 7.10 -14.45 -1.95
N GLY A 47 7.47 -14.37 -3.25
CA GLY A 47 6.98 -13.33 -4.15
C GLY A 47 5.47 -13.38 -4.35
N GLN A 48 4.92 -14.56 -4.52
CA GLN A 48 3.49 -14.80 -4.65
C GLN A 48 2.78 -14.70 -3.31
N LEU A 49 3.41 -15.23 -2.24
CA LEU A 49 2.85 -15.26 -0.90
C LEU A 49 2.69 -13.85 -0.32
N TYR A 50 3.71 -13.00 -0.47
CA TYR A 50 3.74 -11.63 0.06
C TYR A 50 3.59 -10.56 -1.03
N LYS A 51 2.80 -10.85 -2.06
CA LYS A 51 2.39 -9.87 -3.08
C LYS A 51 1.66 -8.69 -2.45
N GLY A 52 1.51 -7.61 -3.19
CA GLY A 52 0.81 -6.42 -2.72
C GLY A 52 -0.62 -6.70 -2.27
N ARG A 53 -0.98 -6.31 -1.04
CA ARG A 53 -2.33 -6.41 -0.47
C ARG A 53 -2.68 -5.20 0.38
N GLY A 54 -3.98 -4.97 0.51
CA GLY A 54 -4.56 -3.83 1.22
C GLY A 54 -4.82 -2.63 0.31
N LEU A 55 -5.42 -1.58 0.86
CA LEU A 55 -5.80 -0.36 0.11
C LEU A 55 -4.59 0.50 -0.33
N ILE A 56 -3.53 0.50 0.46
CA ILE A 56 -2.18 0.90 0.04
C ILE A 56 -1.37 -0.37 0.14
N GLN A 57 -0.90 -0.88 -0.98
CA GLN A 57 -0.39 -2.24 -1.05
C GLN A 57 0.85 -2.46 -0.18
N ILE A 58 0.72 -3.35 0.79
CA ILE A 58 1.82 -3.89 1.57
C ILE A 58 2.43 -5.04 0.77
N THR A 59 3.70 -4.93 0.43
CA THR A 59 4.40 -5.90 -0.42
C THR A 59 5.70 -6.34 0.25
N GLY A 60 5.98 -7.63 0.21
CA GLY A 60 7.20 -8.25 0.74
C GLY A 60 7.12 -8.65 2.20
N ARG A 61 7.83 -9.73 2.52
CA ARG A 61 7.82 -10.39 3.83
C ARG A 61 8.12 -9.43 4.98
N TYR A 62 9.13 -8.56 4.81
CA TYR A 62 9.48 -7.58 5.84
C TYR A 62 8.32 -6.63 6.16
N ASN A 63 7.67 -6.08 5.14
CA ASN A 63 6.55 -5.16 5.33
C ASN A 63 5.33 -5.85 5.94
N TYR A 64 5.06 -7.11 5.55
CA TYR A 64 4.03 -7.93 6.19
C TYR A 64 4.31 -8.17 7.67
N GLN A 65 5.56 -8.43 8.03
CA GLN A 65 5.98 -8.61 9.42
C GLN A 65 5.78 -7.32 10.23
N GLN A 66 6.25 -6.18 9.72
CA GLN A 66 6.13 -4.89 10.42
C GLN A 66 4.66 -4.47 10.60
N CYS A 67 3.87 -4.61 9.54
CA CYS A 67 2.43 -4.34 9.59
C CYS A 67 1.73 -5.29 10.58
N GLY A 68 2.08 -6.57 10.53
CA GLY A 68 1.54 -7.59 11.44
C GLY A 68 1.81 -7.28 12.90
N HIS A 69 3.05 -6.91 13.24
CA HIS A 69 3.40 -6.49 14.61
C HIS A 69 2.57 -5.29 15.05
N ALA A 70 2.46 -4.26 14.21
CA ALA A 70 1.73 -3.04 14.53
C ALA A 70 0.22 -3.27 14.70
N LEU A 71 -0.37 -4.17 13.93
CA LEU A 71 -1.80 -4.50 13.98
C LEU A 71 -2.13 -5.67 14.89
N GLN A 72 -1.13 -6.29 15.53
CA GLN A 72 -1.26 -7.50 16.36
C GLN A 72 -1.88 -8.68 15.58
N LEU A 73 -1.47 -8.83 14.31
CA LEU A 73 -1.91 -9.89 13.40
C LEU A 73 -0.73 -10.74 12.95
N ASN A 74 -0.94 -12.05 12.83
CA ASN A 74 0.07 -12.92 12.24
C ASN A 74 -0.06 -12.93 10.71
N LEU A 75 0.42 -11.84 10.08
CA LEU A 75 0.32 -11.66 8.63
C LEU A 75 1.29 -12.52 7.84
N LEU A 76 2.38 -12.99 8.45
CA LEU A 76 3.28 -13.95 7.80
C LEU A 76 2.61 -15.30 7.59
N LYS A 77 1.78 -15.73 8.52
CA LYS A 77 1.00 -16.97 8.41
C LYS A 77 -0.29 -16.79 7.62
N ASN A 78 -0.91 -15.62 7.73
CA ASN A 78 -2.23 -15.33 7.14
C ASN A 78 -2.20 -14.03 6.32
N PRO A 79 -1.45 -13.96 5.21
CA PRO A 79 -1.27 -12.72 4.43
C PRO A 79 -2.58 -12.19 3.83
N HIS A 80 -3.54 -13.08 3.51
CA HIS A 80 -4.84 -12.68 2.95
C HIS A 80 -5.75 -11.95 3.95
N LEU A 81 -5.42 -11.86 5.21
CA LEU A 81 -6.16 -10.98 6.12
C LEU A 81 -6.19 -9.52 5.61
N LEU A 82 -5.14 -9.09 4.91
CA LEU A 82 -5.09 -7.74 4.32
C LEU A 82 -6.07 -7.53 3.15
N GLU A 83 -6.69 -8.57 2.64
CA GLU A 83 -7.75 -8.51 1.61
C GLU A 83 -9.13 -8.31 2.23
N THR A 84 -9.27 -8.38 3.56
CA THR A 84 -10.53 -8.08 4.23
C THR A 84 -10.69 -6.56 4.42
N PRO A 85 -11.89 -5.98 4.27
CA PRO A 85 -12.09 -4.52 4.34
C PRO A 85 -11.50 -3.88 5.60
N ARG A 86 -11.74 -4.50 6.77
CA ARG A 86 -11.23 -4.01 8.05
C ARG A 86 -9.70 -3.91 8.08
N HIS A 87 -9.01 -4.96 7.66
CA HIS A 87 -7.55 -5.00 7.74
C HIS A 87 -6.89 -4.26 6.57
N ALA A 88 -7.56 -4.15 5.43
CA ALA A 88 -7.12 -3.32 4.32
C ALA A 88 -7.09 -1.82 4.70
N VAL A 89 -8.10 -1.34 5.43
CA VAL A 89 -8.11 0.03 5.99
C VAL A 89 -7.06 0.18 7.08
N ALA A 90 -6.97 -0.78 7.99
CA ALA A 90 -6.01 -0.73 9.10
C ALA A 90 -4.55 -0.70 8.60
N SER A 91 -4.22 -1.52 7.61
CA SER A 91 -2.87 -1.55 6.99
C SER A 91 -2.53 -0.25 6.26
N ALA A 92 -3.49 0.34 5.55
CA ALA A 92 -3.31 1.64 4.90
C ALA A 92 -3.09 2.76 5.94
N SER A 93 -3.84 2.75 7.03
CA SER A 93 -3.68 3.70 8.14
C SER A 93 -2.33 3.53 8.84
N TRP A 94 -1.88 2.29 9.04
CA TRP A 94 -0.55 1.99 9.56
C TRP A 94 0.54 2.53 8.62
N PHE A 95 0.45 2.25 7.32
CA PHE A 95 1.39 2.75 6.32
C PHE A 95 1.48 4.28 6.35
N TRP A 96 0.31 4.94 6.39
CA TRP A 96 0.21 6.39 6.45
C TRP A 96 0.93 6.99 7.68
N LYS A 97 0.67 6.41 8.84
CA LYS A 97 1.30 6.82 10.10
C LYS A 97 2.79 6.55 10.11
N SER A 98 3.21 5.34 9.72
CA SER A 98 4.62 4.91 9.74
C SER A 98 5.52 5.72 8.80
N ASN A 99 4.95 6.22 7.70
CA ASN A 99 5.64 7.09 6.76
C ASN A 99 5.45 8.59 7.07
N ASN A 100 4.82 8.93 8.20
CA ASN A 100 4.55 10.31 8.63
C ASN A 100 3.90 11.17 7.53
N LEU A 101 2.91 10.61 6.82
CA LEU A 101 2.31 11.28 5.66
C LEU A 101 1.41 12.46 6.02
N ASN A 102 0.99 12.58 7.29
CA ASN A 102 0.26 13.77 7.76
C ASN A 102 1.05 15.05 7.54
N ARG A 103 2.39 15.02 7.67
CA ARG A 103 3.24 16.20 7.40
C ARG A 103 3.00 16.84 6.03
N TRP A 104 2.63 16.04 5.03
CA TRP A 104 2.29 16.53 3.70
C TRP A 104 0.80 16.86 3.56
N ALA A 105 -0.05 16.09 4.24
CA ALA A 105 -1.49 16.31 4.21
C ALA A 105 -1.87 17.63 4.89
N ASP A 106 -1.27 17.95 6.02
CA ASP A 106 -1.58 19.12 6.83
C ASP A 106 -1.22 20.45 6.11
N VAL A 107 -0.23 20.41 5.23
CA VAL A 107 0.18 21.57 4.40
C VAL A 107 -0.33 21.51 2.95
N GLY A 108 -1.22 20.57 2.64
CA GLY A 108 -1.80 20.44 1.29
C GLY A 108 -0.83 19.99 0.21
N ALA A 109 0.32 19.41 0.55
CA ALA A 109 1.39 19.05 -0.37
C ALA A 109 1.14 17.67 -1.04
N ILE A 110 0.10 17.56 -1.86
CA ILE A 110 -0.31 16.30 -2.50
C ILE A 110 0.80 15.67 -3.37
N THR A 111 1.57 16.50 -4.07
CA THR A 111 2.67 16.03 -4.92
C THR A 111 3.76 15.34 -4.09
N ALA A 112 4.14 15.91 -2.95
CA ALA A 112 5.11 15.32 -2.03
C ALA A 112 4.57 14.05 -1.39
N CYS A 113 3.30 14.05 -0.97
CA CYS A 113 2.61 12.89 -0.43
C CYS A 113 2.57 11.73 -1.45
N THR A 114 2.23 12.02 -2.71
CA THR A 114 2.21 11.04 -3.79
C THR A 114 3.59 10.43 -4.02
N LYS A 115 4.64 11.24 -4.07
CA LYS A 115 6.02 10.74 -4.19
C LYS A 115 6.42 9.82 -3.04
N ALA A 116 6.01 10.15 -1.82
CA ALA A 116 6.30 9.33 -0.64
C ALA A 116 5.59 7.97 -0.66
N ILE A 117 4.41 7.88 -1.29
CA ILE A 117 3.64 6.63 -1.41
C ILE A 117 4.15 5.78 -2.60
N ASN A 118 4.31 6.40 -3.76
CA ASN A 118 4.50 5.72 -5.05
C ASN A 118 5.97 5.72 -5.52
N GLY A 119 6.82 6.54 -4.93
CA GLY A 119 8.20 6.78 -5.41
C GLY A 119 8.28 7.70 -6.62
N GLY A 120 7.14 8.13 -7.18
CA GLY A 120 7.03 9.00 -8.36
C GLY A 120 5.72 9.76 -8.40
N LEU A 121 5.29 10.17 -9.58
CA LEU A 121 4.06 10.95 -9.80
C LEU A 121 3.00 10.19 -10.59
N ASN A 122 3.04 8.86 -10.55
CA ASN A 122 2.04 8.06 -11.24
C ASN A 122 0.63 8.37 -10.70
N GLY A 123 -0.29 8.70 -11.61
CA GLY A 123 -1.67 9.04 -11.28
C GLY A 123 -1.86 10.37 -10.54
N ILE A 124 -0.91 11.31 -10.60
CA ILE A 124 -1.00 12.57 -9.83
C ILE A 124 -2.25 13.38 -10.14
N ASP A 125 -2.70 13.41 -11.38
CA ASP A 125 -3.89 14.19 -11.76
C ASP A 125 -5.18 13.55 -11.23
N ASP A 126 -5.28 12.24 -11.29
CA ASP A 126 -6.36 11.45 -10.70
C ASP A 126 -6.44 11.67 -9.18
N ARG A 127 -5.29 11.58 -8.49
CA ARG A 127 -5.17 11.84 -7.04
C ARG A 127 -5.60 13.27 -6.67
N LYS A 128 -5.26 14.26 -7.50
CA LYS A 128 -5.71 15.64 -7.30
C LYS A 128 -7.22 15.80 -7.47
N GLN A 129 -7.82 15.11 -8.45
CA GLN A 129 -9.27 15.08 -8.62
C GLN A 129 -9.97 14.47 -7.40
N TYR A 130 -9.54 13.30 -6.94
CA TYR A 130 -10.09 12.71 -5.72
C TYR A 130 -9.89 13.61 -4.50
N TRP A 131 -8.75 14.31 -4.43
CA TRP A 131 -8.51 15.21 -3.30
C TRP A 131 -9.47 16.40 -3.33
N ALA A 132 -9.71 17.02 -4.48
CA ALA A 132 -10.70 18.07 -4.63
C ALA A 132 -12.11 17.60 -4.23
N LEU A 133 -12.51 16.40 -4.71
CA LEU A 133 -13.80 15.81 -4.34
C LEU A 133 -13.90 15.52 -2.82
N THR A 134 -12.87 14.95 -2.23
CA THR A 134 -12.90 14.66 -0.79
C THR A 134 -12.90 15.92 0.07
N LYS A 135 -12.23 16.99 -0.35
CA LYS A 135 -12.34 18.31 0.31
C LYS A 135 -13.78 18.83 0.31
N LEU A 136 -14.45 18.78 -0.84
CA LEU A 136 -15.86 19.16 -0.94
C LEU A 136 -16.77 18.32 -0.05
N MET A 137 -16.60 17.00 -0.08
CA MET A 137 -17.41 16.06 0.71
C MET A 137 -17.29 16.28 2.23
N PHE A 138 -16.12 16.68 2.70
CA PHE A 138 -15.84 16.86 4.14
C PHE A 138 -15.83 18.34 4.56
N GLY A 139 -16.19 19.27 3.68
CA GLY A 139 -16.21 20.72 3.98
C GLY A 139 -14.82 21.28 4.36
N ILE A 140 -13.76 20.74 3.78
CA ILE A 140 -12.37 21.17 4.01
C ILE A 140 -12.01 22.23 2.97
N ALA A 141 -11.55 23.38 3.43
CA ALA A 141 -11.11 24.47 2.56
C ALA A 141 -9.81 24.12 1.78
#